data_9d17d69c9356819bcad7df69d959f675
#
_entry.id   9d17d69c9356819bcad7df69d959f675
#
_cell.length_a   1.000
_cell.length_b   1.000
_cell.length_c   1.000
_cell.angle_alpha   90.00
_cell.angle_beta   90.00
_cell.angle_gamma   90.00
#
_symmetry.space_group_name_H-M   'P 1'
#
loop_
_entity.id
_entity.type
_entity.pdbx_description
1 polymer ?
#
loop_
_entity_poly.entity_id
_entity_poly.type
_entity_poly.pdbx_seq_one_letter_code
_entity_poly.pdbx_strand_id
1 'polypeptide(L)' 'MAYAVDTAELKKAMINAGINTAVELSEKSGVNRNTVGGILNGDIRPSSAVIEKIARTLSLDGNDIGRIFFKPQLA' A
#
# COMPACT_ATOMS: atom_id res chain seq x y z
N MET A 1 -3.77 19.15 8.17
CA MET A 1 -2.76 18.29 7.49
C MET A 1 -3.41 16.99 7.09
N ALA A 2 -3.23 16.57 5.87
CA ALA A 2 -3.76 15.32 5.38
C ALA A 2 -2.63 14.31 5.19
N TYR A 3 -2.98 13.03 5.18
CA TYR A 3 -2.04 11.96 4.86
C TYR A 3 -2.43 11.32 3.55
N ALA A 4 -1.45 10.88 2.81
CA ALA A 4 -1.64 10.18 1.55
C ALA A 4 -0.73 8.96 1.49
N VAL A 5 -1.09 8.01 0.62
CA VAL A 5 -0.24 6.88 0.33
C VAL A 5 0.90 7.35 -0.56
N ASP A 6 2.13 7.02 -0.18
CA ASP A 6 3.28 7.23 -1.04
C ASP A 6 3.34 6.07 -2.03
N THR A 7 2.73 6.27 -3.19
CA THR A 7 2.59 5.19 -4.17
C THR A 7 3.93 4.72 -4.72
N ALA A 8 4.90 5.61 -4.84
CA ALA A 8 6.25 5.23 -5.29
C ALA A 8 6.91 4.29 -4.30
N GLU A 9 6.83 4.62 -3.00
CA GLU A 9 7.39 3.77 -1.96
C GLU A 9 6.64 2.44 -1.83
N LEU A 10 5.33 2.47 -2.02
CA LEU A 10 4.53 1.23 -2.02
C LEU A 10 4.97 0.31 -3.16
N LYS A 11 5.17 0.86 -4.34
CA LYS A 11 5.62 0.08 -5.50
C LYS A 11 7.01 -0.50 -5.28
N LYS A 12 7.91 0.24 -4.65
CA LYS A 12 9.24 -0.26 -4.28
C LYS A 12 9.13 -1.43 -3.30
N ALA A 13 8.26 -1.31 -2.30
CA ALA A 13 8.05 -2.37 -1.33
C ALA A 13 7.49 -3.63 -2.00
N MET A 14 6.61 -3.48 -2.98
CA MET A 14 6.09 -4.59 -3.76
C MET A 14 7.21 -5.31 -4.50
N ILE A 15 8.05 -4.55 -5.21
CA ILE A 15 9.18 -5.10 -5.96
C ILE A 15 10.12 -5.85 -5.03
N ASN A 16 10.42 -5.28 -3.87
CA ASN A 16 11.30 -5.92 -2.88
C ASN A 16 10.72 -7.24 -2.37
N ALA A 17 9.40 -7.37 -2.37
CA ALA A 17 8.71 -8.60 -1.97
C ALA A 17 8.47 -9.56 -3.14
N GLY A 18 8.96 -9.22 -4.34
CA GLY A 18 8.78 -10.06 -5.52
C GLY A 18 7.39 -9.95 -6.15
N ILE A 19 6.66 -8.89 -5.85
CA ILE A 19 5.31 -8.66 -6.36
C ILE A 19 5.35 -7.53 -7.37
N ASN A 20 4.98 -7.82 -8.62
CA ASN A 20 5.16 -6.87 -9.72
C ASN A 20 3.86 -6.22 -10.20
N THR A 21 2.70 -6.76 -9.83
CA THR A 21 1.42 -6.26 -10.33
C THR A 21 0.39 -6.12 -9.21
N ALA A 22 -0.63 -5.29 -9.48
CA ALA A 22 -1.77 -5.13 -8.57
C ALA A 22 -2.51 -6.46 -8.39
N VAL A 23 -2.60 -7.26 -9.45
CA VAL A 23 -3.26 -8.56 -9.39
C VAL A 23 -2.53 -9.49 -8.41
N GLU A 24 -1.21 -9.54 -8.49
CA GLU A 24 -0.42 -10.35 -7.57
C GLU A 24 -0.59 -9.90 -6.13
N LEU A 25 -0.57 -8.59 -5.89
CA LEU A 25 -0.75 -8.06 -4.55
C LEU A 25 -2.16 -8.39 -4.03
N SER A 26 -3.17 -8.27 -4.87
CA SER A 26 -4.54 -8.64 -4.52
C SER A 26 -4.64 -10.11 -4.12
N GLU A 27 -4.08 -10.99 -4.93
CA GLU A 27 -4.13 -12.43 -4.66
C GLU A 27 -3.42 -12.80 -3.36
N LYS A 28 -2.25 -12.24 -3.13
CA LYS A 28 -1.44 -12.58 -1.96
C LYS A 28 -1.94 -11.94 -0.67
N SER A 29 -2.50 -10.75 -0.76
CA SER A 29 -2.99 -10.02 0.42
C SER A 29 -4.43 -10.34 0.78
N GLY A 30 -5.20 -10.83 -0.18
CA GLY A 30 -6.63 -11.03 0.01
C GLY A 30 -7.44 -9.73 -0.11
N VAL A 31 -6.81 -8.64 -0.54
CA VAL A 31 -7.51 -7.36 -0.75
C VAL A 31 -8.10 -7.35 -2.16
N ASN A 32 -9.29 -6.80 -2.29
CA ASN A 32 -9.98 -6.70 -3.58
C ASN A 32 -9.10 -6.00 -4.63
N ARG A 33 -9.10 -6.53 -5.86
CA ARG A 33 -8.27 -6.01 -6.94
C ARG A 33 -8.54 -4.53 -7.24
N ASN A 34 -9.81 -4.12 -7.24
CA ASN A 34 -10.16 -2.73 -7.49
C ASN A 34 -9.63 -1.81 -6.39
N THR A 35 -9.66 -2.28 -5.15
CA THR A 35 -9.11 -1.53 -4.02
C THR A 35 -7.61 -1.39 -4.15
N VAL A 36 -6.90 -2.47 -4.48
CA VAL A 36 -5.45 -2.42 -4.69
C VAL A 36 -5.09 -1.46 -5.81
N GLY A 37 -5.79 -1.56 -6.94
CA GLY A 37 -5.56 -0.67 -8.07
C GLY A 37 -5.78 0.79 -7.72
N GLY A 38 -6.86 1.08 -7.00
CA GLY A 38 -7.14 2.44 -6.56
C GLY A 38 -6.10 2.99 -5.60
N ILE A 39 -5.59 2.15 -4.70
CA ILE A 39 -4.51 2.55 -3.79
C ILE A 39 -3.23 2.87 -4.57
N LEU A 40 -2.87 2.01 -5.52
CA LEU A 40 -1.66 2.21 -6.33
C LEU A 40 -1.75 3.41 -7.25
N ASN A 41 -2.95 3.80 -7.64
CA ASN A 41 -3.17 4.99 -8.46
C ASN A 41 -3.31 6.27 -7.61
N GLY A 42 -3.38 6.14 -6.30
CA GLY A 42 -3.56 7.28 -5.41
C GLY A 42 -5.00 7.74 -5.26
N ASP A 43 -5.96 6.96 -5.77
CA ASP A 43 -7.39 7.34 -5.76
C ASP A 43 -8.12 6.89 -4.50
N ILE A 44 -7.64 5.84 -3.85
CA ILE A 44 -8.30 5.25 -2.68
C ILE A 44 -7.37 5.32 -1.48
N ARG A 45 -7.91 5.81 -0.35
CA ARG A 45 -7.20 5.74 0.93
C ARG A 45 -7.57 4.40 1.59
N PRO A 46 -6.57 3.55 1.88
CA PRO A 46 -6.87 2.24 2.46
C PRO A 46 -7.34 2.36 3.91
N SER A 47 -8.24 1.46 4.30
CA SER A 47 -8.64 1.32 5.70
C SER A 47 -7.51 0.67 6.51
N SER A 48 -7.62 0.73 7.84
CA SER A 48 -6.65 0.07 8.72
C SER A 48 -6.54 -1.43 8.43
N ALA A 49 -7.67 -2.09 8.16
CA ALA A 49 -7.68 -3.52 7.86
C ALA A 49 -6.94 -3.82 6.56
N VAL A 50 -7.12 -2.97 5.54
CA VAL A 50 -6.43 -3.13 4.26
C VAL A 50 -4.94 -2.88 4.42
N ILE A 51 -4.56 -1.84 5.16
CA ILE A 51 -3.15 -1.55 5.44
C ILE A 51 -2.50 -2.75 6.12
N GLU A 52 -3.16 -3.33 7.10
CA GLU A 52 -2.63 -4.49 7.82
C GLU A 52 -2.39 -5.68 6.88
N LYS A 53 -3.34 -5.96 6.00
CA LYS A 53 -3.22 -7.07 5.05
C LYS A 53 -2.06 -6.85 4.09
N ILE A 54 -1.93 -5.66 3.55
CA ILE A 54 -0.84 -5.33 2.64
C ILE A 54 0.50 -5.36 3.37
N ALA A 55 0.56 -4.78 4.57
CA ALA A 55 1.78 -4.76 5.37
C ALA A 55 2.27 -6.17 5.69
N ARG A 56 1.35 -7.07 6.03
CA ARG A 56 1.69 -8.45 6.31
C ARG A 56 2.23 -9.16 5.07
N THR A 57 1.59 -8.92 3.93
CA THR A 57 1.99 -9.52 2.65
C THR A 57 3.38 -9.05 2.21
N LEU A 58 3.68 -7.77 2.43
CA LEU A 58 4.95 -7.17 2.03
C LEU A 58 6.00 -7.18 3.14
N SER A 59 5.68 -7.76 4.29
CA SER A 59 6.57 -7.81 5.46
C SER A 59 7.04 -6.43 5.91
N LEU A 60 6.12 -5.47 5.95
CA LEU A 60 6.40 -4.11 6.38
C LEU A 60 6.39 -4.00 7.89
N ASP A 61 7.31 -3.24 8.44
CA ASP A 61 7.31 -2.90 9.86
C ASP A 61 6.54 -1.59 10.10
N GLY A 62 6.46 -1.14 11.36
CA GLY A 62 5.74 0.08 11.70
C GLY A 62 6.30 1.33 11.03
N ASN A 63 7.62 1.41 10.88
CA ASN A 63 8.26 2.54 10.20
C ASN A 63 7.88 2.55 8.72
N ASP A 64 7.87 1.39 8.08
CA ASP A 64 7.48 1.26 6.67
C ASP A 64 6.03 1.66 6.48
N ILE A 65 5.14 1.21 7.36
CA ILE A 65 3.72 1.53 7.30
C ILE A 65 3.52 3.05 7.40
N GLY A 66 4.20 3.69 8.36
CA GLY A 66 4.12 5.15 8.52
C GLY A 66 4.61 5.89 7.29
N ARG A 67 5.74 5.48 6.75
CA ARG A 67 6.35 6.11 5.58
C ARG A 67 5.51 5.93 4.31
N ILE A 68 4.90 4.78 4.13
CA ILE A 68 4.17 4.44 2.91
C ILE A 68 2.72 4.92 2.97
N PHE A 69 2.03 4.66 4.07
CA PHE A 69 0.58 4.89 4.14
C PHE A 69 0.18 6.18 4.85
N PHE A 70 1.09 6.81 5.53
CA PHE A 70 0.81 8.04 6.29
C PHE A 70 1.80 9.13 5.94
N LYS A 71 2.08 9.29 4.65
CA LYS A 71 2.93 10.37 4.18
C LYS A 71 2.19 11.69 4.33
N PRO A 72 2.74 12.66 5.09
CA PRO A 72 2.07 13.95 5.21
C PRO A 72 2.00 14.67 3.86
N GLN A 73 0.82 15.20 3.56
CA GLN A 73 0.65 16.08 2.41
C GLN A 73 0.64 17.51 2.91
N LEU A 74 1.64 18.26 2.50
CA LEU A 74 1.71 19.68 2.80
C LEU A 74 1.07 20.42 1.63
N ALA A 75 0.00 21.14 1.95
CA ALA A 75 -0.72 21.87 0.92
C ALA A 75 0.08 23.09 0.46
#